data_ac7ba12aeafaaf39baf36467bdb6cacc
#
_entry.id   ac7ba12aeafaaf39baf36467bdb6cacc
#
_cell.length_a   1.000
_cell.length_b   1.000
_cell.length_c   1.000
_cell.angle_alpha   90.00
_cell.angle_beta   90.00
_cell.angle_gamma   90.00
#
_symmetry.space_group_name_H-M   'P 1'
#
loop_
_entity.id
_entity.type
_entity.pdbx_description
1 polymer ?
#
loop_
_entity_poly.entity_id
_entity_poly.type
_entity_poly.pdbx_seq_one_letter_code
_entity_poly.pdbx_strand_id
1 'polypeptide(L)'
;LQDYPIEQYIRDSKIDTLYEGTTAIQGQDLFFRKILRDNGEALKVLAGEIRAFVESDAGNGRLKNERALLGRALDDVQGIVEPMVGWALASMENPKELYKVGLNTTRLLMALGDLIVGWLLCRQAEVALTALGRDEVSDSDKAFYNGKVAAAQFFCQNVLPRLAADRAATEATTLDLMELPEESF
;
A
#
# COMPACT_ATOMS: atom_id res chain seq x y z
N LEU A 1 -26.88 14.30 3.29
CA LEU A 1 -25.59 14.40 3.99
C LEU A 1 -25.68 14.09 5.49
N GLN A 2 -26.85 14.23 6.11
CA GLN A 2 -27.06 13.90 7.53
C GLN A 2 -27.37 12.42 7.77
N ASP A 3 -27.79 11.70 6.74
CA ASP A 3 -28.20 10.28 6.84
C ASP A 3 -27.01 9.31 6.94
N TYR A 4 -25.82 9.77 6.51
CA TYR A 4 -24.59 8.97 6.50
C TYR A 4 -23.38 9.82 6.93
N PRO A 5 -22.37 9.24 7.61
CA PRO A 5 -21.23 9.99 8.14
C PRO A 5 -20.17 10.37 7.09
N ILE A 6 -20.50 10.36 5.80
CA ILE A 6 -19.57 10.67 4.70
C ILE A 6 -18.94 12.06 4.84
N GLU A 7 -19.73 13.04 5.25
CA GLU A 7 -19.24 14.40 5.43
C GLU A 7 -18.21 14.52 6.56
N GLN A 8 -18.33 13.67 7.59
CA GLN A 8 -17.34 13.60 8.66
C GLN A 8 -16.00 13.05 8.10
N TYR A 9 -16.03 11.98 7.31
CA TYR A 9 -14.82 11.44 6.69
C TYR A 9 -14.11 12.48 5.82
N ILE A 10 -14.86 13.28 5.06
CA ILE A 10 -14.30 14.39 4.26
C ILE A 10 -13.64 15.43 5.16
N ARG A 11 -14.29 15.82 6.26
CA ARG A 11 -13.74 16.80 7.19
C ARG A 11 -12.50 16.29 7.91
N ASP A 12 -12.51 15.02 8.33
CA ASP A 12 -11.39 14.41 9.02
C ASP A 12 -10.17 14.24 8.09
N SER A 13 -10.42 13.89 6.81
CA SER A 13 -9.35 13.77 5.81
C SER A 13 -8.86 15.12 5.26
N LYS A 14 -9.56 16.23 5.54
CA LYS A 14 -9.18 17.54 4.97
C LYS A 14 -7.82 18.03 5.47
N ILE A 15 -7.40 17.63 6.66
CA ILE A 15 -6.10 17.98 7.23
C ILE A 15 -4.95 17.49 6.34
N ASP A 16 -5.09 16.34 5.68
CA ASP A 16 -4.07 15.73 4.84
C ASP A 16 -3.65 16.64 3.68
N THR A 17 -4.60 17.44 3.15
CA THR A 17 -4.34 18.40 2.06
C THR A 17 -3.78 19.74 2.54
N LEU A 18 -3.78 20.00 3.84
CA LEU A 18 -3.41 21.30 4.41
C LEU A 18 -2.12 21.25 5.21
N TYR A 19 -1.86 20.15 5.90
CA TYR A 19 -0.80 20.07 6.91
C TYR A 19 0.36 19.16 6.52
N GLU A 20 0.13 18.10 5.78
CA GLU A 20 1.10 17.01 5.56
C GLU A 20 2.28 17.37 4.64
N GLY A 21 2.24 18.50 3.98
CA GLY A 21 3.27 18.90 3.02
C GLY A 21 3.17 18.16 1.69
N THR A 22 4.29 18.12 0.93
CA THR A 22 4.31 17.47 -0.38
C THR A 22 4.43 15.96 -0.27
N THR A 23 3.84 15.24 -1.22
CA THR A 23 3.93 13.77 -1.30
C THR A 23 5.40 13.29 -1.35
N ALA A 24 6.27 14.01 -2.05
CA ALA A 24 7.68 13.66 -2.12
C ALA A 24 8.37 13.75 -0.76
N ILE A 25 8.07 14.75 0.05
CA ILE A 25 8.60 14.89 1.42
C ILE A 25 8.11 13.74 2.30
N GLN A 26 6.83 13.38 2.21
CA GLN A 26 6.28 12.23 2.95
C GLN A 26 6.91 10.91 2.51
N GLY A 27 7.15 10.72 1.23
CA GLY A 27 7.86 9.54 0.71
C GLY A 27 9.30 9.45 1.24
N GLN A 28 10.02 10.57 1.29
CA GLN A 28 11.36 10.63 1.87
C GLN A 28 11.34 10.35 3.38
N ASP A 29 10.40 10.94 4.13
CA ASP A 29 10.25 10.69 5.57
C ASP A 29 9.97 9.20 5.85
N LEU A 30 9.05 8.60 5.09
CA LEU A 30 8.74 7.17 5.19
C LEU A 30 9.99 6.33 4.99
N PHE A 31 10.73 6.55 3.91
CA PHE A 31 11.87 5.71 3.59
C PHE A 31 13.05 5.92 4.55
N PHE A 32 13.52 7.16 4.73
CA PHE A 32 14.72 7.42 5.51
C PHE A 32 14.51 7.35 7.02
N ARG A 33 13.38 7.86 7.52
CA ARG A 33 13.13 7.96 8.96
C ARG A 33 12.33 6.80 9.54
N LYS A 34 11.46 6.15 8.74
CA LYS A 34 10.59 5.07 9.23
C LYS A 34 11.08 3.68 8.83
N ILE A 35 11.73 3.55 7.67
CA ILE A 35 12.23 2.26 7.19
C ILE A 35 13.71 2.09 7.48
N LEU A 36 14.58 2.98 6.98
CA LEU A 36 16.03 2.80 7.15
C LEU A 36 16.48 2.94 8.59
N ARG A 37 15.94 3.89 9.35
CA ARG A 37 16.41 4.22 10.70
C ARG A 37 16.20 3.07 11.70
N ASP A 38 15.15 2.28 11.55
CA ASP A 38 14.85 1.13 12.40
C ASP A 38 15.24 -0.22 11.77
N ASN A 39 16.03 -0.18 10.68
CA ASN A 39 16.43 -1.35 9.89
C ASN A 39 15.24 -2.15 9.35
N GLY A 40 14.11 -1.48 9.11
CA GLY A 40 12.90 -2.07 8.55
C GLY A 40 12.10 -2.93 9.55
N GLU A 41 12.37 -2.85 10.85
CA GLU A 41 11.70 -3.70 11.84
C GLU A 41 10.18 -3.47 11.88
N ALA A 42 9.74 -2.20 11.90
CA ALA A 42 8.31 -1.88 11.86
C ALA A 42 7.65 -2.38 10.56
N LEU A 43 8.33 -2.24 9.43
CA LEU A 43 7.82 -2.74 8.14
C LEU A 43 7.74 -4.28 8.12
N LYS A 44 8.70 -4.98 8.71
CA LYS A 44 8.67 -6.46 8.85
C LYS A 44 7.50 -6.94 9.69
N VAL A 45 7.20 -6.25 10.80
CA VAL A 45 6.03 -6.58 11.62
C VAL A 45 4.74 -6.44 10.82
N LEU A 46 4.55 -5.31 10.13
CA LEU A 46 3.38 -5.08 9.27
C LEU A 46 3.29 -6.13 8.15
N ALA A 47 4.40 -6.41 7.47
CA ALA A 47 4.45 -7.43 6.42
C ALA A 47 4.09 -8.82 6.96
N GLY A 48 4.54 -9.14 8.17
CA GLY A 48 4.19 -10.39 8.87
C GLY A 48 2.70 -10.51 9.16
N GLU A 49 2.04 -9.44 9.61
CA GLU A 49 0.59 -9.42 9.84
C GLU A 49 -0.19 -9.60 8.53
N ILE A 50 0.22 -8.93 7.45
CA ILE A 50 -0.39 -9.09 6.13
C ILE A 50 -0.18 -10.52 5.63
N ARG A 51 1.03 -11.07 5.76
CA ARG A 51 1.34 -12.45 5.35
C ARG A 51 0.51 -13.46 6.12
N ALA A 52 0.38 -13.31 7.43
CA ALA A 52 -0.47 -14.17 8.25
C ALA A 52 -1.95 -14.15 7.78
N PHE A 53 -2.48 -12.98 7.40
CA PHE A 53 -3.81 -12.87 6.83
C PHE A 53 -3.91 -13.56 5.46
N VAL A 54 -2.92 -13.39 4.59
CA VAL A 54 -2.86 -14.05 3.27
C VAL A 54 -2.89 -15.57 3.39
N GLU A 55 -2.19 -16.12 4.37
CA GLU A 55 -2.05 -17.56 4.61
C GLU A 55 -3.21 -18.16 5.42
N SER A 56 -4.07 -17.32 6.01
CA SER A 56 -5.21 -17.75 6.82
C SER A 56 -6.36 -18.30 5.97
N ASP A 57 -7.38 -18.84 6.64
CA ASP A 57 -8.68 -19.22 6.04
C ASP A 57 -9.72 -18.10 6.09
N ALA A 58 -9.28 -16.84 6.22
CA ALA A 58 -10.15 -15.68 6.31
C ALA A 58 -11.22 -15.67 5.20
N GLY A 59 -12.48 -15.45 5.59
CA GLY A 59 -13.62 -15.44 4.69
C GLY A 59 -14.11 -16.84 4.27
N ASN A 60 -13.70 -17.91 4.94
CA ASN A 60 -14.16 -19.28 4.67
C ASN A 60 -14.09 -19.68 3.18
N GLY A 61 -12.96 -19.38 2.54
CA GLY A 61 -12.71 -19.65 1.14
C GLY A 61 -13.26 -18.60 0.16
N ARG A 62 -14.16 -17.72 0.58
CA ARG A 62 -14.77 -16.68 -0.28
C ARG A 62 -13.80 -15.53 -0.64
N LEU A 63 -12.72 -15.34 0.13
CA LEU A 63 -11.67 -14.34 -0.13
C LEU A 63 -10.37 -14.95 -0.65
N LYS A 64 -10.41 -16.17 -1.18
CA LYS A 64 -9.19 -16.87 -1.66
C LYS A 64 -8.47 -16.10 -2.77
N ASN A 65 -9.21 -15.52 -3.71
CA ASN A 65 -8.63 -14.74 -4.81
C ASN A 65 -8.05 -13.42 -4.29
N GLU A 66 -8.76 -12.72 -3.42
CA GLU A 66 -8.35 -11.45 -2.83
C GLU A 66 -7.09 -11.63 -1.97
N ARG A 67 -7.01 -12.69 -1.18
CA ARG A 67 -5.80 -13.04 -0.42
C ARG A 67 -4.61 -13.35 -1.33
N ALA A 68 -4.83 -14.05 -2.44
CA ALA A 68 -3.77 -14.31 -3.41
C ALA A 68 -3.28 -13.03 -4.11
N LEU A 69 -4.18 -12.09 -4.43
CA LEU A 69 -3.84 -10.78 -4.98
C LEU A 69 -3.07 -9.93 -3.95
N LEU A 70 -3.52 -9.94 -2.71
CA LEU A 70 -2.86 -9.25 -1.60
C LEU A 70 -1.44 -9.80 -1.35
N GLY A 71 -1.26 -11.12 -1.42
CA GLY A 71 0.05 -11.75 -1.28
C GLY A 71 1.03 -11.31 -2.36
N ARG A 72 0.58 -11.26 -3.62
CA ARG A 72 1.39 -10.72 -4.73
C ARG A 72 1.73 -9.25 -4.53
N ALA A 73 0.78 -8.44 -4.12
CA ALA A 73 1.00 -7.02 -3.83
C ALA A 73 2.03 -6.82 -2.71
N LEU A 74 2.02 -7.66 -1.68
CA LEU A 74 3.04 -7.66 -0.63
C LEU A 74 4.43 -7.98 -1.19
N ASP A 75 4.54 -9.00 -2.04
CA ASP A 75 5.80 -9.37 -2.69
C ASP A 75 6.30 -8.24 -3.62
N ASP A 76 5.40 -7.54 -4.31
CA ASP A 76 5.74 -6.40 -5.16
C ASP A 76 6.25 -5.19 -4.34
N VAL A 77 5.61 -4.87 -3.22
CA VAL A 77 6.10 -3.80 -2.31
C VAL A 77 7.47 -4.17 -1.74
N GLN A 78 7.69 -5.42 -1.35
CA GLN A 78 9.01 -5.88 -0.92
C GLN A 78 10.05 -5.71 -2.03
N GLY A 79 9.71 -6.06 -3.27
CA GLY A 79 10.55 -5.86 -4.44
C GLY A 79 10.83 -4.40 -4.81
N ILE A 80 10.03 -3.44 -4.32
CA ILE A 80 10.33 -2.01 -4.39
C ILE A 80 11.33 -1.61 -3.29
N VAL A 81 11.12 -2.08 -2.06
CA VAL A 81 11.95 -1.72 -0.90
C VAL A 81 13.38 -2.24 -1.04
N GLU A 82 13.56 -3.48 -1.48
CA GLU A 82 14.88 -4.15 -1.54
C GLU A 82 15.92 -3.37 -2.37
N PRO A 83 15.68 -2.99 -3.63
CA PRO A 83 16.65 -2.21 -4.39
C PRO A 83 16.87 -0.82 -3.80
N MET A 84 15.84 -0.17 -3.24
CA MET A 84 15.99 1.13 -2.60
C MET A 84 16.91 1.09 -1.38
N VAL A 85 16.83 0.04 -0.56
CA VAL A 85 17.77 -0.18 0.56
C VAL A 85 19.19 -0.43 0.02
N GLY A 86 19.31 -1.24 -1.02
CA GLY A 86 20.60 -1.48 -1.68
C GLY A 86 21.26 -0.19 -2.18
N TRP A 87 20.52 0.69 -2.86
CA TRP A 87 21.03 1.97 -3.34
C TRP A 87 21.37 2.93 -2.19
N ALA A 88 20.57 2.95 -1.12
CA ALA A 88 20.90 3.76 0.06
C ALA A 88 22.21 3.33 0.71
N LEU A 89 22.49 2.03 0.78
CA LEU A 89 23.77 1.52 1.26
C LEU A 89 24.92 1.83 0.29
N ALA A 90 24.73 1.62 -1.01
CA ALA A 90 25.71 1.92 -2.04
C ALA A 90 26.05 3.42 -2.11
N SER A 91 25.14 4.29 -1.68
CA SER A 91 25.38 5.74 -1.64
C SER A 91 26.48 6.17 -0.67
N MET A 92 26.89 5.31 0.25
CA MET A 92 28.04 5.54 1.15
C MET A 92 29.37 5.57 0.38
N GLU A 93 29.46 4.83 -0.72
CA GLU A 93 30.65 4.80 -1.61
C GLU A 93 30.43 5.71 -2.83
N ASN A 94 29.23 5.71 -3.40
CA ASN A 94 28.85 6.54 -4.54
C ASN A 94 27.59 7.36 -4.21
N PRO A 95 27.72 8.64 -3.79
CA PRO A 95 26.58 9.49 -3.40
C PRO A 95 25.49 9.63 -4.46
N LYS A 96 25.81 9.42 -5.76
CA LYS A 96 24.82 9.49 -6.85
C LYS A 96 23.75 8.39 -6.75
N GLU A 97 24.05 7.26 -6.10
CA GLU A 97 23.05 6.18 -5.90
C GLU A 97 21.84 6.66 -5.11
N LEU A 98 21.99 7.72 -4.30
CA LEU A 98 20.88 8.32 -3.57
C LEU A 98 19.80 8.93 -4.47
N TYR A 99 20.14 9.34 -5.69
CA TYR A 99 19.15 9.82 -6.65
C TYR A 99 18.16 8.72 -7.05
N LYS A 100 18.61 7.46 -7.18
CA LYS A 100 17.72 6.33 -7.45
C LYS A 100 16.70 6.14 -6.35
N VAL A 101 17.10 6.32 -5.10
CA VAL A 101 16.17 6.31 -3.95
C VAL A 101 15.17 7.44 -4.09
N GLY A 102 15.64 8.68 -4.33
CA GLY A 102 14.78 9.86 -4.47
C GLY A 102 13.71 9.70 -5.55
N LEU A 103 14.06 9.12 -6.70
CA LEU A 103 13.14 8.84 -7.81
C LEU A 103 12.01 7.87 -7.44
N ASN A 104 12.18 7.04 -6.42
CA ASN A 104 11.24 5.98 -6.06
C ASN A 104 10.50 6.20 -4.74
N THR A 105 10.82 7.21 -3.93
CA THR A 105 10.18 7.42 -2.62
C THR A 105 8.67 7.64 -2.70
N THR A 106 8.20 8.42 -3.68
CA THR A 106 6.75 8.63 -3.90
C THR A 106 6.07 7.36 -4.38
N ARG A 107 6.73 6.59 -5.26
CA ARG A 107 6.20 5.30 -5.73
C ARG A 107 6.04 4.32 -4.57
N LEU A 108 7.04 4.18 -3.72
CA LEU A 108 6.97 3.36 -2.52
C LEU A 108 5.85 3.80 -1.57
N LEU A 109 5.73 5.11 -1.32
CA LEU A 109 4.67 5.65 -0.45
C LEU A 109 3.28 5.25 -0.94
N MET A 110 3.02 5.42 -2.24
CA MET A 110 1.72 5.09 -2.83
C MET A 110 1.46 3.58 -2.87
N ALA A 111 2.47 2.80 -3.25
CA ALA A 111 2.36 1.34 -3.29
C ALA A 111 2.10 0.73 -1.91
N LEU A 112 2.79 1.22 -0.88
CA LEU A 112 2.55 0.79 0.50
C LEU A 112 1.16 1.21 0.98
N GLY A 113 0.69 2.39 0.61
CA GLY A 113 -0.67 2.86 0.87
C GLY A 113 -1.72 1.93 0.27
N ASP A 114 -1.60 1.60 -1.02
CA ASP A 114 -2.51 0.70 -1.71
C ASP A 114 -2.49 -0.72 -1.09
N LEU A 115 -1.32 -1.24 -0.72
CA LEU A 115 -1.20 -2.52 -0.02
C LEU A 115 -1.97 -2.53 1.30
N ILE A 116 -1.77 -1.51 2.14
CA ILE A 116 -2.41 -1.40 3.46
C ILE A 116 -3.93 -1.26 3.30
N VAL A 117 -4.40 -0.41 2.39
CA VAL A 117 -5.83 -0.25 2.10
C VAL A 117 -6.44 -1.57 1.63
N GLY A 118 -5.78 -2.28 0.71
CA GLY A 118 -6.22 -3.59 0.24
C GLY A 118 -6.36 -4.61 1.38
N TRP A 119 -5.37 -4.67 2.26
CA TRP A 119 -5.40 -5.53 3.46
C TRP A 119 -6.57 -5.17 4.40
N LEU A 120 -6.74 -3.89 4.73
CA LEU A 120 -7.82 -3.44 5.62
C LEU A 120 -9.21 -3.68 5.02
N LEU A 121 -9.38 -3.50 3.71
CA LEU A 121 -10.63 -3.83 3.02
C LEU A 121 -10.91 -5.34 3.05
N CYS A 122 -9.90 -6.18 2.89
CA CYS A 122 -10.05 -7.63 3.02
C CYS A 122 -10.45 -8.04 4.46
N ARG A 123 -9.89 -7.40 5.48
CA ARG A 123 -10.31 -7.60 6.88
C ARG A 123 -11.75 -7.16 7.13
N GLN A 124 -12.18 -6.04 6.54
CA GLN A 124 -13.58 -5.62 6.60
C GLN A 124 -14.50 -6.63 5.92
N ALA A 125 -14.09 -7.18 4.77
CA ALA A 125 -14.85 -8.21 4.07
C ALA A 125 -14.95 -9.51 4.87
N GLU A 126 -13.91 -9.93 5.58
CA GLU A 126 -13.95 -11.08 6.49
C GLU A 126 -15.00 -10.90 7.60
N VAL A 127 -15.00 -9.72 8.26
CA VAL A 127 -16.00 -9.38 9.27
C VAL A 127 -17.42 -9.40 8.69
N ALA A 128 -17.58 -8.82 7.48
CA ALA A 128 -18.86 -8.79 6.77
C ALA A 128 -19.35 -10.21 6.44
N LEU A 129 -18.47 -11.09 5.95
CA LEU A 129 -18.79 -12.48 5.65
C LEU A 129 -19.20 -13.27 6.90
N THR A 130 -18.53 -13.02 8.01
CA THR A 130 -18.87 -13.62 9.30
C THR A 130 -20.25 -13.14 9.78
N ALA A 131 -20.55 -11.85 9.61
CA ALA A 131 -21.87 -11.30 9.97
C ALA A 131 -22.98 -11.85 9.10
N LEU A 132 -22.75 -12.02 7.78
CA LEU A 132 -23.70 -12.63 6.84
C LEU A 132 -24.03 -14.11 7.14
N GLY A 133 -23.17 -14.80 7.88
CA GLY A 133 -23.37 -16.18 8.30
C GLY A 133 -24.23 -16.35 9.56
N ARG A 134 -24.75 -15.28 10.16
CA ARG A 134 -25.64 -15.35 11.33
C ARG A 134 -27.06 -15.72 10.93
N ASP A 135 -27.80 -16.36 11.84
CA ASP A 135 -29.17 -16.83 11.56
C ASP A 135 -30.15 -15.69 11.28
N GLU A 136 -29.97 -14.54 11.95
CA GLU A 136 -30.86 -13.38 11.81
C GLU A 136 -30.02 -12.15 11.39
N VAL A 137 -30.10 -11.80 10.09
CA VAL A 137 -29.51 -10.58 9.51
C VAL A 137 -30.61 -9.83 8.76
N SER A 138 -30.81 -8.54 9.07
CA SER A 138 -31.78 -7.72 8.34
C SER A 138 -31.39 -7.54 6.88
N ASP A 139 -32.35 -7.27 6.00
CA ASP A 139 -32.07 -7.07 4.58
C ASP A 139 -31.18 -5.83 4.34
N SER A 140 -31.32 -4.80 5.16
CA SER A 140 -30.43 -3.63 5.15
C SER A 140 -28.99 -4.01 5.48
N ASP A 141 -28.79 -4.83 6.52
CA ASP A 141 -27.45 -5.27 6.93
C ASP A 141 -26.84 -6.21 5.89
N LYS A 142 -27.66 -7.10 5.30
CA LYS A 142 -27.18 -7.94 4.19
C LYS A 142 -26.68 -7.11 3.01
N ALA A 143 -27.43 -6.06 2.64
CA ALA A 143 -27.00 -5.15 1.57
C ALA A 143 -25.69 -4.45 1.92
N PHE A 144 -25.55 -3.93 3.13
CA PHE A 144 -24.35 -3.28 3.63
C PHE A 144 -23.14 -4.23 3.63
N TYR A 145 -23.26 -5.43 4.21
CA TYR A 145 -22.15 -6.38 4.26
C TYR A 145 -21.74 -6.89 2.88
N ASN A 146 -22.70 -7.15 1.97
CA ASN A 146 -22.35 -7.49 0.60
C ASN A 146 -21.62 -6.37 -0.12
N GLY A 147 -21.97 -5.11 0.16
CA GLY A 147 -21.25 -3.93 -0.33
C GLY A 147 -19.79 -3.88 0.15
N LYS A 148 -19.52 -4.23 1.42
CA LYS A 148 -18.15 -4.32 1.95
C LYS A 148 -17.31 -5.39 1.26
N VAL A 149 -17.92 -6.57 1.00
CA VAL A 149 -17.25 -7.64 0.25
C VAL A 149 -16.94 -7.19 -1.18
N ALA A 150 -17.91 -6.59 -1.87
CA ALA A 150 -17.75 -6.10 -3.23
C ALA A 150 -16.65 -5.01 -3.33
N ALA A 151 -16.59 -4.09 -2.35
CA ALA A 151 -15.54 -3.06 -2.30
C ALA A 151 -14.14 -3.67 -2.18
N ALA A 152 -13.95 -4.66 -1.30
CA ALA A 152 -12.68 -5.36 -1.16
C ALA A 152 -12.30 -6.11 -2.45
N GLN A 153 -13.24 -6.82 -3.05
CA GLN A 153 -13.03 -7.52 -4.32
C GLN A 153 -12.63 -6.57 -5.44
N PHE A 154 -13.36 -5.47 -5.59
CA PHE A 154 -13.03 -4.44 -6.58
C PHE A 154 -11.61 -3.90 -6.39
N PHE A 155 -11.26 -3.51 -5.18
CA PHE A 155 -9.95 -2.93 -4.89
C PHE A 155 -8.82 -3.93 -5.17
N CYS A 156 -8.95 -5.16 -4.67
CA CYS A 156 -7.94 -6.20 -4.90
C CYS A 156 -7.76 -6.54 -6.38
N GLN A 157 -8.83 -6.53 -7.16
CA GLN A 157 -8.78 -6.89 -8.59
C GLN A 157 -8.31 -5.75 -9.49
N ASN A 158 -8.54 -4.48 -9.11
CA ASN A 158 -8.32 -3.34 -9.99
C ASN A 158 -7.18 -2.41 -9.53
N VAL A 159 -6.84 -2.42 -8.25
CA VAL A 159 -5.78 -1.55 -7.71
C VAL A 159 -4.50 -2.34 -7.43
N LEU A 160 -4.56 -3.41 -6.63
CA LEU A 160 -3.37 -4.15 -6.22
C LEU A 160 -2.51 -4.68 -7.40
N PRO A 161 -3.05 -5.15 -8.55
CA PRO A 161 -2.23 -5.60 -9.66
C PRO A 161 -1.33 -4.53 -10.28
N ARG A 162 -1.59 -3.25 -10.01
CA ARG A 162 -0.77 -2.13 -10.50
C ARG A 162 0.61 -2.09 -9.85
N LEU A 163 0.74 -2.63 -8.64
CA LEU A 163 1.99 -2.64 -7.88
C LEU A 163 3.11 -3.42 -8.61
N ALA A 164 2.76 -4.41 -9.42
CA ALA A 164 3.73 -5.11 -10.26
C ALA A 164 4.43 -4.18 -11.27
N ALA A 165 3.70 -3.21 -11.84
CA ALA A 165 4.29 -2.21 -12.73
C ALA A 165 5.16 -1.20 -11.96
N ASP A 166 4.76 -0.82 -10.76
CA ASP A 166 5.55 0.04 -9.88
C ASP A 166 6.87 -0.63 -9.47
N ARG A 167 6.83 -1.92 -9.14
CA ARG A 167 8.02 -2.72 -8.90
C ARG A 167 8.94 -2.76 -10.12
N ALA A 168 8.41 -3.12 -11.27
CA ALA A 168 9.20 -3.21 -12.51
C ALA A 168 9.86 -1.86 -12.86
N ALA A 169 9.14 -0.75 -12.69
CA ALA A 169 9.68 0.59 -12.90
C ALA A 169 10.78 0.94 -11.87
N THR A 170 10.65 0.48 -10.62
CA THR A 170 11.70 0.66 -9.61
C THR A 170 12.95 -0.13 -9.97
N GLU A 171 12.80 -1.42 -10.28
CA GLU A 171 13.92 -2.30 -10.64
C GLU A 171 14.68 -1.80 -11.89
N ALA A 172 13.99 -1.12 -12.81
CA ALA A 172 14.57 -0.55 -14.02
C ALA A 172 15.19 0.85 -13.82
N THR A 173 15.23 1.39 -12.60
CA THR A 173 15.74 2.75 -12.34
C THR A 173 17.23 2.85 -12.60
N THR A 174 17.63 3.80 -13.48
CA THR A 174 19.02 4.15 -13.79
C THR A 174 19.33 5.58 -13.32
N LEU A 175 20.59 6.00 -13.51
CA LEU A 175 21.03 7.38 -13.23
C LEU A 175 20.97 8.30 -14.46
N ASP A 176 20.66 7.77 -15.63
CA ASP A 176 20.76 8.49 -16.91
C ASP A 176 20.04 9.84 -16.91
N LEU A 177 18.84 9.88 -16.29
CA LEU A 177 18.06 11.12 -16.18
C LEU A 177 18.71 12.16 -15.27
N MET A 178 19.47 11.72 -14.26
CA MET A 178 20.14 12.58 -13.30
C MET A 178 21.54 13.00 -13.77
N GLU A 179 22.01 12.43 -14.87
CA GLU A 179 23.33 12.75 -15.47
C GLU A 179 23.21 13.64 -16.70
N LEU A 180 22.00 14.04 -17.07
CA LEU A 180 21.78 15.02 -18.13
C LEU A 180 22.42 16.36 -17.76
N PRO A 181 23.18 16.98 -18.67
CA PRO A 181 23.74 18.30 -18.41
C PRO A 181 22.65 19.38 -18.41
N GLU A 182 22.88 20.48 -17.68
CA GLU A 182 21.89 21.58 -17.55
C GLU A 182 21.50 22.18 -18.92
N GLU A 183 22.41 22.14 -19.90
CA GLU A 183 22.18 22.64 -21.24
C GLU A 183 21.14 21.81 -22.02
N SER A 184 20.72 20.67 -21.49
CA SER A 184 19.65 19.81 -22.07
C SER A 184 18.26 20.32 -21.75
N PHE A 185 18.11 21.31 -20.90
CA PHE A 185 16.87 21.97 -20.48
C PHE A 185 16.83 23.44 -20.92
#